data_aea8b8c69d24b4b908de8fb89fd2d841
#
_entry.id   aea8b8c69d24b4b908de8fb89fd2d841
#
_cell.length_a   1.000
_cell.length_b   1.000
_cell.length_c   1.000
_cell.angle_alpha   90.00
_cell.angle_beta   90.00
_cell.angle_gamma   90.00
#
_symmetry.space_group_name_H-M   'P 1'
#
loop_
_entity.id
_entity.type
_entity.pdbx_description
1 polymer ?
#
loop_
_entity_poly.entity_id
_entity_poly.type
_entity_poly.pdbx_seq_one_letter_code
_entity_poly.pdbx_strand_id
1 'polypeptide(L)'
;RMGRGNESLLVPFVDSKGNFGKAYSRDMSCAAARYTEAKLESVCEELFRDIDKETVDFVPNYDGTTTEPTLLPVTFPTILANNTLGIAVGMACNICSFNLAELCNTTIALMKDAGHDISTTMPAPDFVGGGQILYDEAQMRDIFENGRGSVKVRARYAAVPGENMIEITQIPPTTTVEAIMDKIAELVKTGKVKEISDMRDETDLNGLKLTLDLKRGVDADKLMAKLFKATPLEDSFSCNFNILVSGQPRVMGVREILQEWTAFRMECVRRRTYYDLHGKEKRLHLLKGLAAILMDIDKAIHIIRTTEEETEVVPNLMIGFGIDEVQADYVAEIKLRHLNREYILKRTGEIEQLEADIADLNDILAKPARIRRIIIKELGDVAKKYGQPRRSEILYDLPEEEGGAEEEAAPDYPVTVFFTREGYLKKIPPQSLRTAGAHKLKEGDEIIRQVETRNNVEALFFTDRQQVYKVRLAELEDGKVAQMGIYLPGRLGMDEG
;
A
#
# COMPACT_ATOMS: atom_id res chain seq x y z
N ARG A 1 1.95 7.37 -11.40
CA ARG A 1 1.44 6.87 -10.11
C ARG A 1 2.37 7.12 -8.92
N MET A 2 3.67 7.20 -9.09
CA MET A 2 4.63 7.48 -8.01
C MET A 2 4.71 8.96 -7.61
N GLY A 3 4.13 9.86 -8.42
CA GLY A 3 4.19 11.30 -8.21
C GLY A 3 3.21 11.80 -7.16
N ARG A 4 3.63 12.82 -6.41
CA ARG A 4 2.81 13.51 -5.41
C ARG A 4 1.50 14.04 -6.03
N GLY A 5 1.56 14.57 -7.23
CA GLY A 5 0.40 15.17 -7.91
C GLY A 5 -0.70 14.19 -8.30
N ASN A 6 -0.41 12.90 -8.44
CA ASN A 6 -1.40 11.87 -8.76
C ASN A 6 -2.24 11.45 -7.55
N GLU A 7 -1.74 11.63 -6.32
CA GLU A 7 -2.40 11.25 -5.06
C GLU A 7 -2.77 9.76 -4.97
N SER A 8 -1.91 8.88 -5.53
CA SER A 8 -2.09 7.44 -5.42
C SER A 8 -1.25 6.80 -4.31
N LEU A 9 -0.17 7.45 -3.86
CA LEU A 9 0.70 6.99 -2.81
C LEU A 9 0.61 7.86 -1.56
N LEU A 10 0.55 7.23 -0.39
CA LEU A 10 0.57 7.93 0.90
C LEU A 10 1.94 8.59 1.13
N VAL A 11 3.02 7.88 0.76
CA VAL A 11 4.41 8.37 0.76
C VAL A 11 4.89 8.40 -0.70
N PRO A 12 4.75 9.53 -1.41
CA PRO A 12 5.17 9.63 -2.82
C PRO A 12 6.69 9.62 -2.95
N PHE A 13 7.19 9.08 -4.06
CA PHE A 13 8.62 9.01 -4.36
C PHE A 13 9.07 10.01 -5.42
N VAL A 14 8.13 10.62 -6.14
CA VAL A 14 8.42 11.60 -7.20
C VAL A 14 7.75 12.93 -6.85
N ASP A 15 8.56 13.98 -6.75
CA ASP A 15 8.09 15.37 -6.73
C ASP A 15 7.73 15.75 -8.17
N SER A 16 6.43 15.87 -8.42
CA SER A 16 5.85 16.07 -9.75
C SER A 16 5.30 17.48 -9.90
N LYS A 17 5.63 18.15 -11.03
CA LYS A 17 5.03 19.41 -11.44
C LYS A 17 4.24 19.23 -12.73
N GLY A 18 3.09 19.88 -12.81
CA GLY A 18 2.14 19.73 -13.91
C GLY A 18 1.08 18.67 -13.61
N ASN A 19 0.28 18.34 -14.62
CA ASN A 19 -0.84 17.43 -14.47
C ASN A 19 -0.38 15.97 -14.66
N PHE A 20 -0.31 15.21 -13.57
CA PHE A 20 -0.03 13.77 -13.54
C PHE A 20 -1.31 12.91 -13.44
N GLY A 21 -2.49 13.51 -13.69
CA GLY A 21 -3.77 12.87 -13.41
C GLY A 21 -4.09 12.78 -11.92
N LYS A 22 -5.26 12.24 -11.59
CA LYS A 22 -5.69 12.02 -10.21
C LYS A 22 -6.15 10.58 -10.04
N ALA A 23 -5.70 9.91 -8.98
CA ALA A 23 -6.04 8.52 -8.73
C ALA A 23 -7.54 8.32 -8.45
N TYR A 24 -8.20 9.31 -7.90
CA TYR A 24 -9.63 9.32 -7.56
C TYR A 24 -10.55 9.72 -8.73
N SER A 25 -9.99 10.00 -9.92
CA SER A 25 -10.77 10.37 -11.10
C SER A 25 -10.34 9.56 -12.33
N ARG A 26 -11.33 9.02 -13.02
CA ARG A 26 -11.16 8.35 -14.32
C ARG A 26 -10.90 9.34 -15.45
N ASP A 27 -11.51 10.52 -15.38
CA ASP A 27 -11.52 11.50 -16.45
C ASP A 27 -10.34 12.49 -16.38
N MET A 28 -9.73 12.64 -15.20
CA MET A 28 -8.51 13.44 -15.02
C MET A 28 -7.26 12.65 -15.40
N SER A 29 -7.04 12.48 -16.70
CA SER A 29 -5.85 11.82 -17.24
C SER A 29 -4.60 12.72 -17.14
N CYS A 30 -3.40 12.11 -17.17
CA CYS A 30 -2.15 12.86 -17.16
C CYS A 30 -1.95 13.64 -18.48
N ALA A 31 -1.30 14.80 -18.37
CA ALA A 31 -0.88 15.59 -19.53
C ALA A 31 0.26 14.89 -20.29
N ALA A 32 0.50 15.34 -21.53
CA ALA A 32 1.65 14.89 -22.30
C ALA A 32 2.97 15.22 -21.56
N ALA A 33 3.97 14.34 -21.69
CA ALA A 33 5.24 14.44 -20.97
C ALA A 33 5.95 15.80 -21.11
N ARG A 34 5.79 16.48 -22.25
CA ARG A 34 6.37 17.80 -22.50
C ARG A 34 5.83 18.93 -21.60
N TYR A 35 4.74 18.70 -20.89
CA TYR A 35 4.11 19.68 -19.99
C TYR A 35 4.35 19.34 -18.50
N THR A 36 5.16 18.34 -18.22
CA THR A 36 5.38 17.86 -16.86
C THR A 36 6.87 17.83 -16.52
N GLU A 37 7.19 18.07 -15.24
CA GLU A 37 8.51 17.92 -14.70
C GLU A 37 8.47 16.94 -13.53
N ALA A 38 9.57 16.19 -13.33
CA ALA A 38 9.68 15.23 -12.26
C ALA A 38 11.09 15.20 -11.70
N LYS A 39 11.22 15.09 -10.38
CA LYS A 39 12.45 14.77 -9.67
C LYS A 39 12.14 13.84 -8.50
N LEU A 40 13.16 13.23 -7.92
CA LEU A 40 12.97 12.39 -6.73
C LEU A 40 12.55 13.24 -5.52
N GLU A 41 11.63 12.69 -4.72
CA GLU A 41 11.32 13.23 -3.40
C GLU A 41 12.47 12.97 -2.43
N SER A 42 12.60 13.82 -1.41
CA SER A 42 13.66 13.69 -0.40
C SER A 42 13.62 12.35 0.36
N VAL A 43 12.45 11.73 0.48
CA VAL A 43 12.31 10.41 1.10
C VAL A 43 13.04 9.31 0.33
N CYS A 44 13.35 9.51 -0.95
CA CYS A 44 14.13 8.56 -1.74
C CYS A 44 15.56 8.40 -1.24
N GLU A 45 16.10 9.36 -0.50
CA GLU A 45 17.37 9.18 0.21
C GLU A 45 17.33 7.96 1.13
N GLU A 46 16.16 7.68 1.72
CA GLU A 46 15.95 6.54 2.62
C GLU A 46 15.79 5.21 1.88
N LEU A 47 15.51 5.24 0.57
CA LEU A 47 15.44 4.04 -0.26
C LEU A 47 16.81 3.59 -0.74
N PHE A 48 17.71 4.54 -1.01
CA PHE A 48 19.01 4.29 -1.64
C PHE A 48 20.19 4.47 -0.68
N ARG A 49 19.93 4.79 0.59
CA ARG A 49 20.99 5.03 1.59
C ARG A 49 21.96 3.86 1.65
N ASP A 50 23.25 4.17 1.52
CA ASP A 50 24.36 3.21 1.59
C ASP A 50 24.33 2.10 0.52
N ILE A 51 23.65 2.29 -0.62
CA ILE A 51 23.61 1.30 -1.71
C ILE A 51 24.99 1.05 -2.33
N ASP A 52 25.86 2.03 -2.29
CA ASP A 52 27.26 2.00 -2.75
C ASP A 52 28.21 1.27 -1.78
N LYS A 53 27.70 0.84 -0.61
CA LYS A 53 28.46 0.13 0.43
C LYS A 53 28.19 -1.37 0.46
N GLU A 54 27.87 -1.96 -0.66
CA GLU A 54 27.60 -3.41 -0.80
C GLU A 54 26.53 -3.95 0.16
N THR A 55 25.57 -3.09 0.52
CA THR A 55 24.50 -3.43 1.48
C THR A 55 23.51 -4.45 0.94
N VAL A 56 23.38 -4.56 -0.37
CA VAL A 56 22.50 -5.49 -1.10
C VAL A 56 23.26 -6.14 -2.24
N ASP A 57 22.73 -7.25 -2.75
CA ASP A 57 23.31 -7.96 -3.88
C ASP A 57 22.88 -7.33 -5.20
N PHE A 58 23.76 -7.37 -6.19
CA PHE A 58 23.53 -6.91 -7.54
C PHE A 58 23.54 -8.10 -8.51
N VAL A 59 22.68 -8.02 -9.51
CA VAL A 59 22.59 -9.00 -10.60
C VAL A 59 22.68 -8.29 -11.94
N PRO A 60 23.08 -8.96 -13.03
CA PRO A 60 23.01 -8.38 -14.36
C PRO A 60 21.58 -7.93 -14.67
N ASN A 61 21.45 -6.76 -15.30
CA ASN A 61 20.17 -6.27 -15.81
C ASN A 61 19.67 -7.14 -16.99
N TYR A 62 18.49 -6.80 -17.53
CA TYR A 62 17.84 -7.56 -18.60
C TYR A 62 18.73 -7.86 -19.81
N ASP A 63 19.57 -6.93 -20.26
CA ASP A 63 20.44 -7.06 -21.43
C ASP A 63 21.92 -7.41 -21.06
N GLY A 64 22.22 -7.52 -19.78
CA GLY A 64 23.55 -7.83 -19.27
C GLY A 64 24.59 -6.71 -19.45
N THR A 65 24.17 -5.50 -19.83
CA THR A 65 25.07 -4.36 -20.05
C THR A 65 25.49 -3.67 -18.75
N THR A 66 24.64 -3.75 -17.72
CA THR A 66 24.87 -3.16 -16.40
C THR A 66 24.39 -4.10 -15.30
N THR A 67 24.53 -3.70 -14.05
CA THR A 67 23.99 -4.42 -12.90
C THR A 67 22.88 -3.63 -12.23
N GLU A 68 21.92 -4.34 -11.63
CA GLU A 68 20.84 -3.76 -10.84
C GLU A 68 20.76 -4.43 -9.47
N PRO A 69 20.33 -3.70 -8.42
CA PRO A 69 20.18 -4.29 -7.10
C PRO A 69 18.99 -5.25 -7.06
N THR A 70 19.14 -6.38 -6.38
CA THR A 70 18.06 -7.34 -6.17
C THR A 70 16.96 -6.79 -5.27
N LEU A 71 17.34 -5.96 -4.28
CA LEU A 71 16.49 -5.24 -3.35
C LEU A 71 17.13 -3.88 -3.06
N LEU A 72 16.33 -2.90 -2.65
CA LEU A 72 16.86 -1.62 -2.16
C LEU A 72 17.13 -1.68 -0.66
N PRO A 73 18.21 -1.04 -0.16
CA PRO A 73 18.58 -1.03 1.26
C PRO A 73 17.71 -0.07 2.09
N VAL A 74 16.40 -0.20 1.98
CA VAL A 74 15.41 0.73 2.56
C VAL A 74 15.53 0.85 4.07
N THR A 75 15.47 2.07 4.59
CA THR A 75 15.60 2.36 6.03
C THR A 75 14.30 2.25 6.81
N PHE A 76 13.18 2.05 6.12
CA PHE A 76 11.86 1.82 6.72
C PHE A 76 11.07 0.80 5.87
N PRO A 77 10.06 0.10 6.41
CA PRO A 77 9.34 -0.94 5.70
C PRO A 77 8.39 -0.37 4.63
N THR A 78 8.94 -0.03 3.46
CA THR A 78 8.25 0.65 2.35
C THR A 78 7.04 -0.09 1.82
N ILE A 79 7.03 -1.43 1.90
CA ILE A 79 5.93 -2.28 1.45
C ILE A 79 4.60 -2.00 2.17
N LEU A 80 4.65 -1.51 3.41
CA LEU A 80 3.48 -1.15 4.22
C LEU A 80 3.22 0.37 4.24
N ALA A 81 4.17 1.19 3.78
CA ALA A 81 4.01 2.65 3.75
C ALA A 81 3.11 3.14 2.60
N ASN A 82 2.96 2.35 1.56
CA ASN A 82 2.13 2.63 0.39
C ASN A 82 1.25 1.44 0.05
N ASN A 83 0.08 1.71 -0.50
CA ASN A 83 -0.78 0.65 -1.03
C ASN A 83 -0.17 0.02 -2.28
N THR A 84 -0.33 -1.28 -2.40
CA THR A 84 0.16 -2.04 -3.56
C THR A 84 -0.93 -2.96 -4.07
N LEU A 85 -1.25 -2.86 -5.34
CA LEU A 85 -2.14 -3.77 -6.05
C LEU A 85 -1.36 -4.47 -7.15
N GLY A 86 -1.30 -5.79 -7.10
CA GLY A 86 -0.70 -6.65 -8.10
C GLY A 86 -1.68 -7.74 -8.53
N ILE A 87 -1.89 -7.87 -9.84
CA ILE A 87 -2.74 -8.91 -10.42
C ILE A 87 -1.87 -9.70 -11.39
N ALA A 88 -1.65 -10.97 -11.08
CA ALA A 88 -0.94 -11.90 -11.93
C ALA A 88 -1.77 -13.18 -12.10
N VAL A 89 -1.43 -13.98 -13.10
CA VAL A 89 -2.09 -15.29 -13.29
C VAL A 89 -1.75 -16.19 -12.11
N GLY A 90 -2.80 -16.64 -11.40
CA GLY A 90 -2.67 -17.51 -10.24
C GLY A 90 -2.27 -16.84 -8.92
N MET A 91 -1.90 -15.55 -8.93
CA MET A 91 -1.53 -14.82 -7.72
C MET A 91 -2.06 -13.38 -7.75
N ALA A 92 -2.69 -12.95 -6.66
CA ALA A 92 -3.09 -11.57 -6.46
C ALA A 92 -2.47 -11.04 -5.16
N CYS A 93 -2.10 -9.77 -5.17
CA CYS A 93 -1.62 -9.04 -4.00
C CYS A 93 -2.43 -7.75 -3.88
N ASN A 94 -2.91 -7.46 -2.68
CA ASN A 94 -3.57 -6.20 -2.36
C ASN A 94 -3.18 -5.78 -0.93
N ILE A 95 -2.23 -4.88 -0.83
CA ILE A 95 -1.68 -4.39 0.44
C ILE A 95 -2.20 -2.98 0.66
N CYS A 96 -2.81 -2.72 1.81
CA CYS A 96 -3.18 -1.37 2.23
C CYS A 96 -1.96 -0.60 2.76
N SER A 97 -2.04 0.72 2.70
CA SER A 97 -1.02 1.61 3.28
C SER A 97 -1.28 1.87 4.75
N PHE A 98 -0.21 2.17 5.49
CA PHE A 98 -0.25 2.60 6.88
C PHE A 98 0.45 3.94 7.05
N ASN A 99 0.06 4.71 8.05
CA ASN A 99 0.70 5.97 8.37
C ASN A 99 2.19 5.76 8.66
N LEU A 100 3.07 6.53 8.03
CA LEU A 100 4.52 6.33 8.11
C LEU A 100 5.06 6.45 9.54
N ALA A 101 4.60 7.43 10.30
CA ALA A 101 5.04 7.60 11.69
C ALA A 101 4.56 6.45 12.58
N GLU A 102 3.30 6.02 12.44
CA GLU A 102 2.76 4.86 13.15
C GLU A 102 3.50 3.58 12.78
N LEU A 103 3.79 3.37 11.50
CA LEU A 103 4.53 2.22 10.99
C LEU A 103 5.95 2.14 11.57
N CYS A 104 6.68 3.25 11.57
CA CYS A 104 8.01 3.31 12.17
C CYS A 104 7.96 3.06 13.68
N ASN A 105 7.03 3.68 14.40
CA ASN A 105 6.86 3.50 15.84
C ASN A 105 6.49 2.06 16.19
N THR A 106 5.60 1.43 15.42
CA THR A 106 5.22 0.02 15.58
C THR A 106 6.41 -0.90 15.34
N THR A 107 7.19 -0.64 14.30
CA THR A 107 8.42 -1.40 14.02
C THR A 107 9.41 -1.29 15.17
N ILE A 108 9.62 -0.08 15.71
CA ILE A 108 10.46 0.16 16.89
C ILE A 108 9.93 -0.61 18.10
N ALA A 109 8.63 -0.60 18.34
CA ALA A 109 8.00 -1.30 19.45
C ALA A 109 8.20 -2.83 19.34
N LEU A 110 7.98 -3.41 18.14
CA LEU A 110 8.22 -4.83 17.87
C LEU A 110 9.70 -5.22 17.99
N MET A 111 10.63 -4.34 17.66
CA MET A 111 12.06 -4.58 17.85
C MET A 111 12.46 -4.61 19.32
N LYS A 112 11.72 -3.91 20.20
CA LYS A 112 11.94 -3.88 21.65
C LYS A 112 11.22 -5.04 22.34
N ASP A 113 10.02 -5.36 21.89
CA ASP A 113 9.15 -6.41 22.41
C ASP A 113 8.43 -7.11 21.26
N ALA A 114 8.82 -8.35 20.98
CA ALA A 114 8.22 -9.15 19.91
C ALA A 114 6.72 -9.44 20.13
N GLY A 115 6.25 -9.37 21.38
CA GLY A 115 4.84 -9.55 21.76
C GLY A 115 4.00 -8.26 21.70
N HIS A 116 4.58 -7.12 21.29
CA HIS A 116 3.88 -5.84 21.25
C HIS A 116 2.55 -5.93 20.47
N ASP A 117 1.49 -5.37 21.04
CA ASP A 117 0.19 -5.25 20.38
C ASP A 117 0.22 -4.12 19.34
N ILE A 118 0.19 -4.49 18.06
CA ILE A 118 0.25 -3.58 16.92
C ILE A 118 -0.87 -2.55 16.96
N SER A 119 -2.06 -2.94 17.40
CA SER A 119 -3.24 -2.05 17.43
C SER A 119 -3.04 -0.81 18.31
N THR A 120 -2.15 -0.88 19.30
CA THR A 120 -1.85 0.23 20.21
C THR A 120 -1.02 1.35 19.57
N THR A 121 -0.23 1.03 18.57
CA THR A 121 0.68 1.99 17.89
C THR A 121 0.30 2.24 16.44
N MET A 122 -0.45 1.34 15.82
CA MET A 122 -0.92 1.44 14.43
C MET A 122 -2.32 0.79 14.33
N PRO A 123 -3.38 1.51 14.75
CA PRO A 123 -4.70 0.91 14.96
C PRO A 123 -5.40 0.45 13.67
N ALA A 124 -5.15 1.12 12.54
CA ALA A 124 -5.79 0.81 11.26
C ALA A 124 -4.94 1.32 10.08
N PRO A 125 -5.25 0.89 8.84
CA PRO A 125 -4.69 1.48 7.63
C PRO A 125 -4.89 3.00 7.55
N ASP A 126 -4.08 3.65 6.74
CA ASP A 126 -4.21 5.08 6.41
C ASP A 126 -4.16 5.22 4.88
N PHE A 127 -5.19 5.81 4.30
CA PHE A 127 -5.33 5.93 2.85
C PHE A 127 -5.03 7.35 2.38
N VAL A 128 -4.41 7.47 1.21
CA VAL A 128 -4.01 8.77 0.65
C VAL A 128 -5.18 9.72 0.44
N GLY A 129 -6.34 9.21 0.05
CA GLY A 129 -7.59 9.97 -0.11
C GLY A 129 -8.34 10.26 1.19
N GLY A 130 -7.85 9.77 2.33
CA GLY A 130 -8.53 9.89 3.61
C GLY A 130 -9.72 8.92 3.72
N GLY A 131 -10.90 9.47 4.04
CA GLY A 131 -12.12 8.71 4.33
C GLY A 131 -12.23 8.32 5.81
N GLN A 132 -13.34 7.68 6.14
CA GLN A 132 -13.65 7.22 7.50
C GLN A 132 -13.61 5.69 7.53
N ILE A 133 -12.69 5.14 8.30
CA ILE A 133 -12.57 3.69 8.49
C ILE A 133 -13.54 3.25 9.57
N LEU A 134 -14.44 2.33 9.22
CA LEU A 134 -15.31 1.67 10.18
C LEU A 134 -14.49 0.57 10.88
N TYR A 135 -14.16 0.81 12.15
CA TYR A 135 -13.25 -0.08 12.87
C TYR A 135 -13.92 -1.41 13.21
N ASP A 136 -13.28 -2.49 12.79
CA ASP A 136 -13.64 -3.86 13.14
C ASP A 136 -12.41 -4.57 13.70
N GLU A 137 -12.42 -4.83 15.00
CA GLU A 137 -11.29 -5.43 15.72
C GLU A 137 -10.89 -6.79 15.16
N ALA A 138 -11.87 -7.63 14.78
CA ALA A 138 -11.61 -8.96 14.24
C ALA A 138 -10.90 -8.88 12.88
N GLN A 139 -11.37 -7.99 12.00
CA GLN A 139 -10.75 -7.77 10.69
C GLN A 139 -9.34 -7.17 10.84
N MET A 140 -9.15 -6.20 11.76
CA MET A 140 -7.82 -5.64 12.01
C MET A 140 -6.86 -6.69 12.54
N ARG A 141 -7.31 -7.54 13.45
CA ARG A 141 -6.49 -8.65 13.97
C ARG A 141 -6.08 -9.61 12.86
N ASP A 142 -6.99 -9.99 11.97
CA ASP A 142 -6.69 -10.86 10.83
C ASP A 142 -5.67 -10.23 9.88
N ILE A 143 -5.77 -8.93 9.61
CA ILE A 143 -4.80 -8.22 8.77
C ILE A 143 -3.43 -8.20 9.46
N PHE A 144 -3.37 -7.91 10.76
CA PHE A 144 -2.11 -7.81 11.49
C PHE A 144 -1.40 -9.16 11.65
N GLU A 145 -2.14 -10.25 11.88
CA GLU A 145 -1.57 -11.57 12.13
C GLU A 145 -1.53 -12.46 10.87
N ASN A 146 -2.53 -12.37 9.99
CA ASN A 146 -2.69 -13.29 8.86
C ASN A 146 -2.52 -12.64 7.48
N GLY A 147 -2.50 -11.31 7.39
CA GLY A 147 -2.39 -10.57 6.14
C GLY A 147 -3.63 -10.66 5.24
N ARG A 148 -4.78 -11.03 5.81
CA ARG A 148 -6.08 -11.11 5.13
C ARG A 148 -7.13 -10.45 5.98
N GLY A 149 -8.10 -9.83 5.32
CA GLY A 149 -9.21 -9.16 5.99
C GLY A 149 -9.81 -8.09 5.10
N SER A 150 -10.81 -7.41 5.61
CA SER A 150 -11.54 -6.38 4.88
C SER A 150 -11.65 -5.12 5.72
N VAL A 151 -11.31 -3.96 5.12
CA VAL A 151 -11.40 -2.65 5.75
C VAL A 151 -12.53 -1.88 5.10
N LYS A 152 -13.61 -1.61 5.82
CA LYS A 152 -14.68 -0.75 5.32
C LYS A 152 -14.29 0.72 5.44
N VAL A 153 -14.46 1.46 4.36
CA VAL A 153 -14.15 2.89 4.28
C VAL A 153 -15.36 3.63 3.77
N ARG A 154 -15.75 4.67 4.49
CA ARG A 154 -16.81 5.63 4.11
C ARG A 154 -16.24 6.91 3.57
N ALA A 155 -16.96 7.52 2.65
CA ALA A 155 -16.74 8.89 2.22
C ALA A 155 -16.95 9.86 3.40
N ARG A 156 -16.11 10.90 3.45
CA ARG A 156 -16.32 12.01 4.37
C ARG A 156 -17.16 13.08 3.71
N TYR A 157 -18.21 13.51 4.38
CA TYR A 157 -19.12 14.53 3.90
C TYR A 157 -19.43 15.57 4.96
N ALA A 158 -19.96 16.70 4.52
CA ALA A 158 -20.50 17.73 5.38
C ALA A 158 -21.78 18.31 4.76
N ALA A 159 -22.83 18.48 5.57
CA ALA A 159 -23.97 19.29 5.19
C ALA A 159 -23.60 20.77 5.30
N VAL A 160 -23.90 21.57 4.27
CA VAL A 160 -23.61 23.00 4.27
C VAL A 160 -24.71 23.75 5.06
N PRO A 161 -24.35 24.44 6.16
CA PRO A 161 -25.34 25.13 6.98
C PRO A 161 -26.11 26.22 6.21
N GLY A 162 -27.41 26.15 6.23
CA GLY A 162 -28.30 27.13 5.56
C GLY A 162 -28.50 26.89 4.06
N GLU A 163 -27.85 25.88 3.48
CA GLU A 163 -28.04 25.45 2.10
C GLU A 163 -28.58 24.01 2.10
N ASN A 164 -29.36 23.66 1.10
CA ASN A 164 -29.83 22.28 0.92
C ASN A 164 -28.77 21.52 0.09
N MET A 165 -27.58 21.32 0.67
CA MET A 165 -26.44 20.82 -0.07
C MET A 165 -25.54 19.95 0.83
N ILE A 166 -24.97 18.91 0.24
CA ILE A 166 -23.93 18.07 0.85
C ILE A 166 -22.68 18.19 0.03
N GLU A 167 -21.54 18.42 0.68
CA GLU A 167 -20.20 18.36 0.09
C GLU A 167 -19.50 17.08 0.53
N ILE A 168 -19.02 16.28 -0.43
CA ILE A 168 -18.21 15.09 -0.21
C ILE A 168 -16.78 15.44 -0.60
N THR A 169 -15.85 15.35 0.37
CA THR A 169 -14.45 15.79 0.20
C THR A 169 -13.45 14.64 0.22
N GLN A 170 -13.85 13.45 0.68
CA GLN A 170 -13.02 12.25 0.70
C GLN A 170 -13.88 11.05 0.32
N ILE A 171 -13.32 10.15 -0.47
CA ILE A 171 -14.00 8.94 -0.95
C ILE A 171 -13.17 7.68 -0.67
N PRO A 172 -13.77 6.48 -0.65
CA PRO A 172 -13.03 5.24 -0.51
C PRO A 172 -11.93 5.07 -1.57
N PRO A 173 -10.80 4.43 -1.22
CA PRO A 173 -9.66 4.24 -2.14
C PRO A 173 -9.94 3.27 -3.29
N THR A 174 -11.07 2.58 -3.25
CA THR A 174 -11.48 1.54 -4.21
C THR A 174 -12.34 2.08 -5.36
N THR A 175 -12.71 3.36 -5.33
CA THR A 175 -13.66 3.96 -6.28
C THR A 175 -13.15 5.29 -6.85
N THR A 176 -13.89 5.85 -7.79
CA THR A 176 -13.64 7.16 -8.39
C THR A 176 -14.88 8.06 -8.27
N VAL A 177 -14.68 9.38 -8.41
CA VAL A 177 -15.78 10.37 -8.36
C VAL A 177 -16.84 10.03 -9.39
N GLU A 178 -16.42 9.72 -10.63
CA GLU A 178 -17.32 9.41 -11.73
C GLU A 178 -18.12 8.12 -11.49
N ALA A 179 -17.51 7.10 -10.89
CA ALA A 179 -18.22 5.86 -10.56
C ALA A 179 -19.31 6.09 -9.51
N ILE A 180 -19.05 6.97 -8.55
CA ILE A 180 -20.04 7.40 -7.56
C ILE A 180 -21.17 8.17 -8.23
N MET A 181 -20.82 9.15 -9.09
CA MET A 181 -21.79 9.97 -9.83
C MET A 181 -22.67 9.11 -10.72
N ASP A 182 -22.07 8.20 -11.51
CA ASP A 182 -22.81 7.28 -12.38
C ASP A 182 -23.83 6.45 -11.56
N LYS A 183 -23.42 5.96 -10.39
CA LYS A 183 -24.29 5.16 -9.53
C LYS A 183 -25.42 5.97 -8.91
N ILE A 184 -25.13 7.18 -8.43
CA ILE A 184 -26.17 8.10 -7.92
C ILE A 184 -27.16 8.46 -9.02
N ALA A 185 -26.68 8.78 -10.23
CA ALA A 185 -27.54 9.09 -11.39
C ALA A 185 -28.46 7.90 -11.74
N GLU A 186 -27.95 6.67 -11.70
CA GLU A 186 -28.75 5.46 -11.87
C GLU A 186 -29.88 5.36 -10.82
N LEU A 187 -29.55 5.59 -9.54
CA LEU A 187 -30.52 5.54 -8.44
C LEU A 187 -31.61 6.62 -8.56
N VAL A 188 -31.23 7.82 -9.00
CA VAL A 188 -32.18 8.91 -9.26
C VAL A 188 -33.08 8.57 -10.46
N LYS A 189 -32.50 8.08 -11.57
CA LYS A 189 -33.24 7.68 -12.77
C LYS A 189 -34.22 6.53 -12.51
N THR A 190 -33.85 5.58 -11.68
CA THR A 190 -34.71 4.45 -11.30
C THR A 190 -35.74 4.81 -10.22
N GLY A 191 -35.72 6.05 -9.70
CA GLY A 191 -36.64 6.54 -8.68
C GLY A 191 -36.37 5.99 -7.27
N LYS A 192 -35.26 5.28 -7.05
CA LYS A 192 -34.83 4.79 -5.74
C LYS A 192 -34.35 5.92 -4.83
N VAL A 193 -33.75 6.97 -5.40
CA VAL A 193 -33.37 8.19 -4.69
C VAL A 193 -34.09 9.37 -5.36
N LYS A 194 -34.95 10.07 -4.60
CA LYS A 194 -35.76 11.20 -5.08
C LYS A 194 -35.35 12.51 -4.44
N GLU A 195 -34.48 12.45 -3.46
CA GLU A 195 -34.06 13.52 -2.58
C GLU A 195 -33.09 14.50 -3.22
N ILE A 196 -32.30 14.04 -4.21
CA ILE A 196 -31.28 14.81 -4.92
C ILE A 196 -31.93 15.58 -6.07
N SER A 197 -31.60 16.87 -6.22
CA SER A 197 -32.03 17.72 -7.32
C SER A 197 -30.97 17.88 -8.38
N ASP A 198 -29.68 17.99 -7.99
CA ASP A 198 -28.53 18.11 -8.89
C ASP A 198 -27.26 17.54 -8.26
N MET A 199 -26.24 17.28 -9.07
CA MET A 199 -24.97 16.74 -8.64
C MET A 199 -23.84 17.34 -9.50
N ARG A 200 -22.80 17.87 -8.85
CA ARG A 200 -21.69 18.53 -9.53
C ARG A 200 -20.35 18.04 -8.99
N ASP A 201 -19.42 17.79 -9.89
CA ASP A 201 -18.01 17.66 -9.54
C ASP A 201 -17.36 19.05 -9.55
N GLU A 202 -17.02 19.55 -8.37
CA GLU A 202 -16.36 20.83 -8.13
C GLU A 202 -14.90 20.64 -7.69
N THR A 203 -14.30 19.49 -8.01
CA THR A 203 -12.92 19.18 -7.72
C THR A 203 -11.98 20.19 -8.35
N ASP A 204 -11.11 20.79 -7.55
CA ASP A 204 -10.17 21.83 -7.97
C ASP A 204 -8.76 21.59 -7.39
N LEU A 205 -7.92 22.64 -7.35
CA LEU A 205 -6.58 22.59 -6.77
C LEU A 205 -6.57 22.35 -5.26
N ASN A 206 -7.68 22.61 -4.56
CA ASN A 206 -7.79 22.38 -3.12
C ASN A 206 -8.14 20.92 -2.80
N GLY A 207 -8.50 20.14 -3.78
CA GLY A 207 -8.79 18.72 -3.64
C GLY A 207 -10.14 18.28 -4.20
N LEU A 208 -10.51 17.04 -3.88
CA LEU A 208 -11.78 16.45 -4.29
C LEU A 208 -12.95 17.17 -3.62
N LYS A 209 -13.96 17.51 -4.43
CA LYS A 209 -15.22 18.09 -3.97
C LYS A 209 -16.37 17.66 -4.87
N LEU A 210 -17.17 16.72 -4.40
CA LEU A 210 -18.43 16.32 -5.04
C LEU A 210 -19.59 16.94 -4.28
N THR A 211 -20.39 17.76 -4.95
CA THR A 211 -21.53 18.49 -4.36
C THR A 211 -22.84 17.85 -4.79
N LEU A 212 -23.70 17.57 -3.83
CA LEU A 212 -25.07 17.07 -4.03
C LEU A 212 -26.06 18.15 -3.58
N ASP A 213 -26.83 18.68 -4.52
CA ASP A 213 -27.94 19.60 -4.22
C ASP A 213 -29.17 18.80 -3.83
N LEU A 214 -29.76 19.14 -2.69
CA LEU A 214 -30.90 18.43 -2.11
C LEU A 214 -32.22 19.20 -2.38
N LYS A 215 -33.32 18.47 -2.41
CA LYS A 215 -34.67 19.08 -2.36
C LYS A 215 -34.93 19.63 -0.98
N ARG A 216 -35.86 20.58 -0.90
CA ARG A 216 -36.22 21.20 0.38
C ARG A 216 -36.75 20.18 1.38
N GLY A 217 -36.28 20.28 2.63
CA GLY A 217 -36.74 19.44 3.73
C GLY A 217 -36.14 18.03 3.78
N VAL A 218 -35.12 17.76 2.96
CA VAL A 218 -34.40 16.49 3.02
C VAL A 218 -33.41 16.51 4.19
N ASP A 219 -33.42 15.43 4.96
CA ASP A 219 -32.42 15.15 5.99
C ASP A 219 -31.18 14.58 5.36
N ALA A 220 -30.07 15.33 5.47
CA ALA A 220 -28.78 14.97 4.85
C ALA A 220 -28.22 13.64 5.37
N ASP A 221 -28.32 13.39 6.69
CA ASP A 221 -27.73 12.21 7.31
C ASP A 221 -28.50 10.93 6.93
N LYS A 222 -29.82 11.01 6.86
CA LYS A 222 -30.66 9.90 6.38
C LYS A 222 -30.41 9.59 4.91
N LEU A 223 -30.24 10.63 4.08
CA LEU A 223 -29.88 10.42 2.69
C LEU A 223 -28.51 9.78 2.55
N MET A 224 -27.50 10.26 3.30
CA MET A 224 -26.16 9.68 3.26
C MET A 224 -26.15 8.22 3.74
N ALA A 225 -26.91 7.88 4.79
CA ALA A 225 -27.08 6.50 5.24
C ALA A 225 -27.64 5.57 4.13
N LYS A 226 -28.58 6.09 3.33
CA LYS A 226 -29.12 5.37 2.17
C LYS A 226 -28.11 5.25 1.03
N LEU A 227 -27.35 6.32 0.77
CA LEU A 227 -26.31 6.33 -0.28
C LEU A 227 -25.13 5.41 0.08
N PHE A 228 -24.72 5.33 1.33
CA PHE A 228 -23.67 4.40 1.79
C PHE A 228 -24.04 2.94 1.50
N LYS A 229 -25.30 2.56 1.64
CA LYS A 229 -25.77 1.19 1.34
C LYS A 229 -25.90 0.89 -0.15
N ALA A 230 -26.12 1.91 -0.98
CA ALA A 230 -26.50 1.75 -2.38
C ALA A 230 -25.44 2.18 -3.39
N THR A 231 -24.35 2.80 -2.94
CA THR A 231 -23.30 3.37 -3.81
C THR A 231 -21.90 3.08 -3.26
N PRO A 232 -20.83 3.26 -4.07
CA PRO A 232 -19.45 3.14 -3.60
C PRO A 232 -18.97 4.25 -2.65
N LEU A 233 -19.87 5.08 -2.09
CA LEU A 233 -19.54 6.01 -1.01
C LEU A 233 -19.16 5.30 0.28
N GLU A 234 -19.57 4.06 0.47
CA GLU A 234 -18.99 3.11 1.41
C GLU A 234 -18.57 1.88 0.62
N ASP A 235 -17.32 1.48 0.78
CA ASP A 235 -16.80 0.31 0.09
C ASP A 235 -15.75 -0.41 0.96
N SER A 236 -15.44 -1.64 0.59
CA SER A 236 -14.54 -2.51 1.34
C SER A 236 -13.23 -2.70 0.60
N PHE A 237 -12.11 -2.34 1.25
CA PHE A 237 -10.78 -2.67 0.79
C PHE A 237 -10.41 -4.08 1.28
N SER A 238 -10.36 -5.04 0.36
CA SER A 238 -10.01 -6.42 0.68
C SER A 238 -8.50 -6.60 0.71
N CYS A 239 -7.94 -6.91 1.88
CA CYS A 239 -6.51 -7.14 2.06
C CYS A 239 -6.12 -8.58 1.68
N ASN A 240 -5.04 -8.72 0.93
CA ASN A 240 -4.36 -9.97 0.65
C ASN A 240 -2.85 -9.69 0.53
N PHE A 241 -2.13 -9.85 1.63
CA PHE A 241 -0.71 -9.51 1.72
C PHE A 241 0.16 -10.66 1.21
N ASN A 242 0.00 -10.97 -0.07
CA ASN A 242 0.79 -11.97 -0.75
C ASN A 242 2.08 -11.31 -1.29
N ILE A 243 3.20 -11.63 -0.68
CA ILE A 243 4.51 -11.02 -0.94
C ILE A 243 5.56 -12.10 -1.23
N LEU A 244 6.65 -11.69 -1.86
CA LEU A 244 7.79 -12.57 -2.12
C LEU A 244 8.81 -12.48 -0.99
N VAL A 245 9.12 -13.62 -0.38
CA VAL A 245 10.23 -13.77 0.56
C VAL A 245 11.22 -14.77 -0.04
N SER A 246 12.42 -14.32 -0.33
CA SER A 246 13.45 -15.13 -1.01
C SER A 246 12.94 -15.76 -2.32
N GLY A 247 12.14 -14.99 -3.09
CA GLY A 247 11.57 -15.44 -4.37
C GLY A 247 10.35 -16.37 -4.25
N GLN A 248 9.90 -16.70 -3.04
CA GLN A 248 8.72 -17.55 -2.81
C GLN A 248 7.53 -16.71 -2.35
N PRO A 249 6.33 -16.88 -2.95
CA PRO A 249 5.13 -16.18 -2.54
C PRO A 249 4.63 -16.71 -1.18
N ARG A 250 4.35 -15.79 -0.27
CA ARG A 250 3.78 -16.08 1.05
C ARG A 250 2.74 -15.02 1.42
N VAL A 251 1.63 -15.46 2.00
CA VAL A 251 0.67 -14.55 2.62
C VAL A 251 1.10 -14.34 4.06
N MET A 252 1.37 -13.10 4.45
CA MET A 252 1.96 -12.76 5.73
C MET A 252 1.22 -11.60 6.38
N GLY A 253 1.03 -11.66 7.70
CA GLY A 253 0.51 -10.55 8.47
C GLY A 253 1.52 -9.40 8.61
N VAL A 254 1.05 -8.25 9.08
CA VAL A 254 1.91 -7.08 9.33
C VAL A 254 3.06 -7.44 10.27
N ARG A 255 2.79 -8.19 11.34
CA ARG A 255 3.82 -8.64 12.30
C ARG A 255 4.96 -9.39 11.62
N GLU A 256 4.62 -10.38 10.82
CA GLU A 256 5.61 -11.22 10.12
C GLU A 256 6.38 -10.40 9.08
N ILE A 257 5.71 -9.51 8.34
CA ILE A 257 6.35 -8.60 7.38
C ILE A 257 7.38 -7.69 8.07
N LEU A 258 7.04 -7.12 9.22
CA LEU A 258 7.95 -6.25 9.97
C LEU A 258 9.14 -7.04 10.58
N GLN A 259 8.94 -8.30 10.94
CA GLN A 259 10.02 -9.18 11.40
C GLN A 259 10.99 -9.51 10.25
N GLU A 260 10.48 -9.87 9.07
CA GLU A 260 11.29 -10.13 7.88
C GLU A 260 12.04 -8.86 7.43
N TRP A 261 11.37 -7.71 7.41
CA TRP A 261 12.05 -6.45 7.13
C TRP A 261 13.14 -6.14 8.14
N THR A 262 12.90 -6.38 9.42
CA THR A 262 13.90 -6.15 10.49
C THR A 262 15.13 -7.03 10.29
N ALA A 263 14.94 -8.30 9.95
CA ALA A 263 16.05 -9.23 9.65
C ALA A 263 16.85 -8.74 8.43
N PHE A 264 16.19 -8.37 7.36
CA PHE A 264 16.81 -7.79 6.17
C PHE A 264 17.58 -6.49 6.49
N ARG A 265 16.97 -5.57 7.26
CA ARG A 265 17.63 -4.30 7.62
C ARG A 265 18.84 -4.52 8.53
N MET A 266 18.78 -5.48 9.43
CA MET A 266 19.95 -5.86 10.25
C MET A 266 21.11 -6.32 9.39
N GLU A 267 20.86 -7.08 8.34
CA GLU A 267 21.89 -7.50 7.40
C GLU A 267 22.44 -6.31 6.60
N CYS A 268 21.61 -5.40 6.11
CA CYS A 268 22.07 -4.18 5.43
C CYS A 268 23.01 -3.35 6.33
N VAL A 269 22.63 -3.15 7.61
CA VAL A 269 23.46 -2.39 8.56
C VAL A 269 24.77 -3.13 8.87
N ARG A 270 24.74 -4.47 8.99
CA ARG A 270 25.94 -5.29 9.16
C ARG A 270 26.90 -5.13 7.98
N ARG A 271 26.41 -5.29 6.76
CA ARG A 271 27.19 -5.16 5.52
C ARG A 271 27.78 -3.77 5.37
N ARG A 272 27.00 -2.72 5.61
CA ARG A 272 27.48 -1.33 5.65
C ARG A 272 28.62 -1.16 6.65
N THR A 273 28.44 -1.64 7.87
CA THR A 273 29.43 -1.53 8.94
C THR A 273 30.72 -2.28 8.56
N TYR A 274 30.59 -3.45 7.95
CA TYR A 274 31.73 -4.22 7.46
C TYR A 274 32.48 -3.48 6.33
N TYR A 275 31.74 -2.87 5.39
CA TYR A 275 32.35 -2.08 4.32
C TYR A 275 33.13 -0.88 4.87
N ASP A 276 32.53 -0.14 5.81
CA ASP A 276 33.16 1.02 6.46
C ASP A 276 34.39 0.59 7.27
N LEU A 277 34.31 -0.54 7.99
CA LEU A 277 35.44 -1.14 8.72
C LEU A 277 36.58 -1.45 7.78
N HIS A 278 36.34 -2.16 6.69
CA HIS A 278 37.37 -2.57 5.72
C HIS A 278 38.05 -1.36 5.06
N GLY A 279 37.26 -0.32 4.73
CA GLY A 279 37.82 0.93 4.22
C GLY A 279 38.74 1.62 5.23
N LYS A 280 38.35 1.66 6.50
CA LYS A 280 39.16 2.26 7.58
C LYS A 280 40.41 1.42 7.90
N GLU A 281 40.30 0.10 7.90
CA GLU A 281 41.45 -0.81 8.06
C GLU A 281 42.47 -0.61 6.94
N LYS A 282 42.04 -0.59 5.69
CA LYS A 282 42.96 -0.28 4.53
C LYS A 282 43.60 1.09 4.72
N ARG A 283 42.85 2.11 5.11
CA ARG A 283 43.42 3.45 5.35
C ARG A 283 44.43 3.45 6.49
N LEU A 284 44.12 2.81 7.61
CA LEU A 284 45.00 2.68 8.75
C LEU A 284 46.30 1.95 8.38
N HIS A 285 46.19 0.89 7.58
CA HIS A 285 47.32 0.14 7.09
C HIS A 285 48.31 0.99 6.29
N LEU A 286 47.81 1.82 5.37
CA LEU A 286 48.63 2.77 4.60
C LEU A 286 49.29 3.80 5.51
N LEU A 287 48.55 4.37 6.47
CA LEU A 287 49.09 5.38 7.38
C LEU A 287 50.12 4.83 8.37
N LYS A 288 50.03 3.56 8.77
CA LYS A 288 51.07 2.88 9.57
C LYS A 288 52.37 2.74 8.79
N GLY A 289 52.29 2.40 7.52
CA GLY A 289 53.48 2.40 6.62
C GLY A 289 54.09 3.78 6.49
N LEU A 290 53.29 4.80 6.29
CA LEU A 290 53.74 6.20 6.27
C LEU A 290 54.39 6.60 7.60
N ALA A 291 53.78 6.28 8.76
CA ALA A 291 54.33 6.60 10.06
C ALA A 291 55.73 5.96 10.28
N ALA A 292 55.92 4.72 9.83
CA ALA A 292 57.23 4.07 9.89
C ALA A 292 58.32 4.84 9.14
N ILE A 293 57.99 5.39 7.96
CA ILE A 293 58.93 6.19 7.14
C ILE A 293 59.14 7.59 7.72
N LEU A 294 58.08 8.19 8.27
CA LEU A 294 58.19 9.50 8.87
C LEU A 294 59.10 9.57 10.11
N MET A 295 59.36 8.43 10.74
CA MET A 295 60.37 8.32 11.82
C MET A 295 61.80 8.52 11.33
N ASP A 296 62.11 8.21 10.06
CA ASP A 296 63.40 8.40 9.44
C ASP A 296 63.25 8.78 7.96
N ILE A 297 62.87 10.02 7.73
CA ILE A 297 62.61 10.56 6.38
C ILE A 297 63.92 10.61 5.56
N ASP A 298 65.04 10.94 6.19
CA ASP A 298 66.34 11.03 5.50
C ASP A 298 66.76 9.68 4.93
N LYS A 299 66.49 8.61 5.68
CA LYS A 299 66.71 7.22 5.17
C LYS A 299 65.81 6.89 3.97
N ALA A 300 64.55 7.32 4.00
CA ALA A 300 63.65 7.08 2.88
C ALA A 300 64.11 7.83 1.62
N ILE A 301 64.45 9.11 1.76
CA ILE A 301 65.01 9.92 0.67
C ILE A 301 66.32 9.31 0.14
N HIS A 302 67.19 8.84 1.02
CA HIS A 302 68.41 8.20 0.66
C HIS A 302 68.18 6.95 -0.18
N ILE A 303 67.29 6.03 0.25
CA ILE A 303 66.93 4.82 -0.48
C ILE A 303 66.41 5.19 -1.87
N ILE A 304 65.47 6.11 -2.00
CA ILE A 304 64.89 6.50 -3.29
C ILE A 304 65.97 7.04 -4.23
N ARG A 305 66.86 7.92 -3.71
CA ARG A 305 67.92 8.58 -4.52
C ARG A 305 69.03 7.64 -4.94
N THR A 306 69.31 6.59 -4.17
CA THR A 306 70.43 5.66 -4.45
C THR A 306 69.94 4.42 -5.22
N THR A 307 68.65 4.23 -5.39
CA THR A 307 68.09 3.17 -6.22
C THR A 307 68.31 3.52 -7.71
N GLU A 308 68.88 2.60 -8.47
CA GLU A 308 69.23 2.82 -9.89
C GLU A 308 68.02 2.69 -10.81
N GLU A 309 67.15 1.72 -10.56
CA GLU A 309 65.94 1.46 -11.36
C GLU A 309 64.67 1.82 -10.63
N GLU A 310 63.74 2.46 -11.31
CA GLU A 310 62.42 2.90 -10.73
C GLU A 310 61.65 1.72 -10.15
N THR A 311 61.71 0.55 -10.80
CA THR A 311 61.05 -0.68 -10.40
C THR A 311 61.55 -1.25 -9.07
N GLU A 312 62.78 -0.90 -8.65
CA GLU A 312 63.40 -1.35 -7.40
C GLU A 312 63.10 -0.42 -6.21
N VAL A 313 62.52 0.75 -6.42
CA VAL A 313 62.27 1.73 -5.35
C VAL A 313 61.33 1.14 -4.29
N VAL A 314 60.21 0.51 -4.70
CA VAL A 314 59.24 -0.10 -3.79
C VAL A 314 59.85 -1.28 -3.02
N PRO A 315 60.52 -2.26 -3.65
CA PRO A 315 61.21 -3.34 -2.93
C PRO A 315 62.26 -2.83 -1.93
N ASN A 316 63.04 -1.80 -2.28
CA ASN A 316 64.06 -1.26 -1.39
C ASN A 316 63.48 -0.52 -0.19
N LEU A 317 62.33 0.18 -0.35
CA LEU A 317 61.60 0.77 0.75
C LEU A 317 61.00 -0.32 1.69
N MET A 318 60.48 -1.41 1.12
CA MET A 318 59.98 -2.55 1.89
C MET A 318 61.07 -3.12 2.80
N ILE A 319 62.25 -3.40 2.25
CA ILE A 319 63.38 -3.94 3.00
C ILE A 319 63.88 -2.92 4.04
N GLY A 320 63.99 -1.67 3.63
CA GLY A 320 64.57 -0.61 4.47
C GLY A 320 63.73 -0.29 5.73
N PHE A 321 62.40 -0.39 5.65
CA PHE A 321 61.49 -0.01 6.72
C PHE A 321 60.65 -1.19 7.30
N GLY A 322 60.75 -2.38 6.70
CA GLY A 322 59.96 -3.52 7.14
C GLY A 322 58.44 -3.36 6.89
N ILE A 323 58.10 -2.70 5.80
CA ILE A 323 56.74 -2.44 5.36
C ILE A 323 56.39 -3.32 4.16
N ASP A 324 55.12 -3.54 3.87
CA ASP A 324 54.70 -4.29 2.70
C ASP A 324 54.65 -3.43 1.40
N GLU A 325 54.38 -4.10 0.28
CA GLU A 325 54.37 -3.50 -1.04
C GLU A 325 53.34 -2.36 -1.15
N VAL A 326 52.12 -2.57 -0.64
CA VAL A 326 51.02 -1.58 -0.68
C VAL A 326 51.35 -0.32 0.13
N GLN A 327 52.00 -0.51 1.28
CA GLN A 327 52.50 0.59 2.09
C GLN A 327 53.66 1.34 1.43
N ALA A 328 54.61 0.60 0.86
CA ALA A 328 55.78 1.17 0.19
C ALA A 328 55.39 1.95 -1.08
N ASP A 329 54.46 1.43 -1.87
CA ASP A 329 53.92 2.09 -3.06
C ASP A 329 53.19 3.40 -2.67
N TYR A 330 52.33 3.36 -1.68
CA TYR A 330 51.65 4.55 -1.16
C TYR A 330 52.60 5.66 -0.69
N VAL A 331 53.72 5.25 -0.11
CA VAL A 331 54.76 6.19 0.35
C VAL A 331 55.59 6.74 -0.82
N ALA A 332 55.91 5.93 -1.78
CA ALA A 332 56.64 6.34 -2.99
C ALA A 332 55.88 7.42 -3.78
N GLU A 333 54.57 7.35 -3.78
CA GLU A 333 53.66 8.33 -4.43
C GLU A 333 53.46 9.64 -3.65
N ILE A 334 54.04 9.78 -2.46
CA ILE A 334 53.86 10.99 -1.66
C ILE A 334 54.55 12.20 -2.29
N LYS A 335 53.80 13.29 -2.40
CA LYS A 335 54.36 14.56 -2.88
C LYS A 335 55.34 15.14 -1.85
N LEU A 336 56.54 15.53 -2.29
CA LEU A 336 57.60 16.10 -1.41
C LEU A 336 57.12 17.20 -0.46
N ARG A 337 56.17 18.04 -0.91
CA ARG A 337 55.55 19.09 -0.07
C ARG A 337 54.79 18.55 1.16
N HIS A 338 54.41 17.29 1.15
CA HIS A 338 53.69 16.62 2.25
C HIS A 338 54.62 16.02 3.32
N LEU A 339 55.94 16.13 3.13
CA LEU A 339 56.95 15.71 4.12
C LEU A 339 57.24 16.81 5.19
N ASN A 340 56.32 17.79 5.34
CA ASN A 340 56.43 18.80 6.34
C ASN A 340 55.80 18.39 7.69
N ARG A 341 56.24 19.06 8.79
CA ARG A 341 55.82 18.71 10.15
C ARG A 341 54.31 18.75 10.38
N GLU A 342 53.64 19.70 9.77
CA GLU A 342 52.18 19.86 9.93
C GLU A 342 51.41 18.64 9.33
N TYR A 343 51.81 18.21 8.12
CA TYR A 343 51.23 17.09 7.47
C TYR A 343 51.44 15.78 8.27
N ILE A 344 52.65 15.60 8.81
CA ILE A 344 53.01 14.46 9.64
C ILE A 344 52.14 14.40 10.89
N LEU A 345 52.03 15.50 11.66
CA LEU A 345 51.19 15.57 12.86
C LEU A 345 49.71 15.29 12.56
N LYS A 346 49.23 15.80 11.45
CA LYS A 346 47.84 15.56 11.02
C LYS A 346 47.60 14.09 10.70
N ARG A 347 48.55 13.39 10.07
CA ARG A 347 48.43 11.98 9.71
C ARG A 347 48.59 11.04 10.90
N THR A 348 49.45 11.39 11.86
CA THR A 348 49.58 10.63 13.09
C THR A 348 48.31 10.73 13.95
N GLY A 349 47.69 11.93 14.04
CA GLY A 349 46.39 12.09 14.71
C GLY A 349 45.24 11.36 14.02
N GLU A 350 45.30 11.21 12.68
CA GLU A 350 44.34 10.39 11.92
C GLU A 350 44.42 8.90 12.30
N ILE A 351 45.61 8.39 12.64
CA ILE A 351 45.80 6.99 13.05
C ILE A 351 45.02 6.65 14.33
N GLU A 352 45.17 7.49 15.36
CA GLU A 352 44.46 7.29 16.65
C GLU A 352 42.94 7.31 16.45
N GLN A 353 42.43 8.22 15.62
CA GLN A 353 41.00 8.28 15.32
C GLN A 353 40.52 7.05 14.56
N LEU A 354 41.30 6.57 13.55
CA LEU A 354 40.97 5.36 12.80
C LEU A 354 40.98 4.12 13.70
N GLU A 355 41.92 3.99 14.62
CA GLU A 355 41.97 2.86 15.57
C GLU A 355 40.75 2.87 16.50
N ALA A 356 40.33 4.04 17.00
CA ALA A 356 39.12 4.19 17.79
C ALA A 356 37.86 3.83 16.99
N ASP A 357 37.75 4.33 15.75
CA ASP A 357 36.62 4.06 14.85
C ASP A 357 36.54 2.55 14.50
N ILE A 358 37.68 1.91 14.20
CA ILE A 358 37.75 0.49 13.91
C ILE A 358 37.31 -0.35 15.12
N ALA A 359 37.76 0.04 16.33
CA ALA A 359 37.31 -0.63 17.55
C ALA A 359 35.80 -0.50 17.75
N ASP A 360 35.21 0.68 17.48
CA ASP A 360 33.76 0.89 17.58
C ASP A 360 32.97 0.08 16.55
N LEU A 361 33.44 0.05 15.28
CA LEU A 361 32.81 -0.75 14.23
C LEU A 361 32.86 -2.24 14.52
N ASN A 362 33.98 -2.74 15.02
CA ASN A 362 34.09 -4.13 15.47
C ASN A 362 33.14 -4.45 16.61
N ASP A 363 32.96 -3.53 17.56
CA ASP A 363 32.01 -3.70 18.66
C ASP A 363 30.55 -3.69 18.15
N ILE A 364 30.23 -2.90 17.15
CA ILE A 364 28.92 -2.94 16.47
C ILE A 364 28.67 -4.29 15.82
N LEU A 365 29.64 -4.83 15.07
CA LEU A 365 29.56 -6.12 14.40
C LEU A 365 29.41 -7.28 15.39
N ALA A 366 30.11 -7.20 16.53
CA ALA A 366 30.08 -8.23 17.58
C ALA A 366 28.75 -8.26 18.38
N LYS A 367 28.00 -7.14 18.39
CA LYS A 367 26.83 -6.98 19.26
C LYS A 367 25.55 -6.68 18.48
N PRO A 368 24.72 -7.67 18.18
CA PRO A 368 23.43 -7.46 17.47
C PRO A 368 22.54 -6.40 18.12
N ALA A 369 22.63 -6.22 19.45
CA ALA A 369 21.90 -5.19 20.16
C ALA A 369 22.31 -3.76 19.73
N ARG A 370 23.57 -3.53 19.33
CA ARG A 370 24.02 -2.25 18.80
C ARG A 370 23.44 -1.99 17.42
N ILE A 371 23.40 -2.99 16.55
CA ILE A 371 22.77 -2.91 15.23
C ILE A 371 21.29 -2.55 15.39
N ARG A 372 20.57 -3.20 16.31
CA ARG A 372 19.17 -2.86 16.61
C ARG A 372 18.99 -1.41 17.08
N ARG A 373 19.88 -0.88 17.91
CA ARG A 373 19.82 0.53 18.34
C ARG A 373 20.01 1.49 17.18
N ILE A 374 20.89 1.17 16.23
CA ILE A 374 21.08 1.98 15.00
C ILE A 374 19.79 2.02 14.20
N ILE A 375 19.16 0.88 13.95
CA ILE A 375 17.91 0.79 13.20
C ILE A 375 16.78 1.54 13.92
N ILE A 376 16.65 1.40 15.22
CA ILE A 376 15.65 2.13 16.03
C ILE A 376 15.83 3.63 15.92
N LYS A 377 17.08 4.10 15.94
CA LYS A 377 17.38 5.53 15.73
C LYS A 377 17.00 5.98 14.31
N GLU A 378 17.41 5.23 13.29
CA GLU A 378 17.10 5.52 11.88
C GLU A 378 15.58 5.59 11.65
N LEU A 379 14.81 4.63 12.17
CA LEU A 379 13.34 4.65 12.10
C LEU A 379 12.73 5.86 12.82
N GLY A 380 13.26 6.23 13.98
CA GLY A 380 12.84 7.44 14.68
C GLY A 380 13.11 8.72 13.89
N ASP A 381 14.27 8.80 13.23
CA ASP A 381 14.64 9.92 12.37
C ASP A 381 13.72 9.98 11.12
N VAL A 382 13.40 8.86 10.50
CA VAL A 382 12.44 8.77 9.38
C VAL A 382 11.05 9.24 9.83
N ALA A 383 10.54 8.73 10.95
CA ALA A 383 9.25 9.12 11.49
C ALA A 383 9.16 10.63 11.75
N LYS A 384 10.22 11.22 12.30
CA LYS A 384 10.30 12.64 12.60
C LYS A 384 10.42 13.52 11.34
N LYS A 385 11.22 13.08 10.36
CA LYS A 385 11.53 13.87 9.15
C LYS A 385 10.40 13.80 8.11
N TYR A 386 9.78 12.64 7.95
CA TYR A 386 8.84 12.37 6.86
C TYR A 386 7.43 11.99 7.34
N GLY A 387 7.23 11.78 8.63
CA GLY A 387 5.92 11.47 9.20
C GLY A 387 4.92 12.59 8.94
N GLN A 388 3.69 12.21 8.60
CA GLN A 388 2.57 13.10 8.39
C GLN A 388 1.42 12.71 9.32
N PRO A 389 0.52 13.63 9.67
CA PRO A 389 -0.71 13.28 10.37
C PRO A 389 -1.52 12.26 9.58
N ARG A 390 -2.25 11.41 10.27
CA ARG A 390 -3.19 10.45 9.68
C ARG A 390 -4.22 11.17 8.82
N ARG A 391 -4.51 10.65 7.65
CA ARG A 391 -5.51 11.18 6.72
C ARG A 391 -6.87 10.53 6.89
N SER A 392 -6.90 9.21 7.11
CA SER A 392 -8.14 8.46 7.36
C SER A 392 -8.55 8.57 8.81
N GLU A 393 -9.77 8.99 9.06
CA GLU A 393 -10.38 9.01 10.40
C GLU A 393 -10.82 7.59 10.79
N ILE A 394 -10.70 7.24 12.07
CA ILE A 394 -11.12 5.92 12.56
C ILE A 394 -12.40 6.12 13.40
N LEU A 395 -13.47 5.44 13.00
CA LEU A 395 -14.73 5.40 13.71
C LEU A 395 -14.81 4.10 14.50
N TYR A 396 -14.62 4.18 15.81
CA TYR A 396 -14.71 3.03 16.73
C TYR A 396 -16.17 2.70 17.09
N ASP A 397 -17.00 3.73 17.27
CA ASP A 397 -18.42 3.60 17.49
C ASP A 397 -19.12 3.95 16.18
N LEU A 398 -19.74 2.98 15.56
CA LEU A 398 -20.74 3.29 14.55
C LEU A 398 -21.86 4.02 15.27
N PRO A 399 -22.30 5.22 14.82
CA PRO A 399 -23.57 5.72 15.28
C PRO A 399 -24.56 4.57 15.12
N GLU A 400 -25.19 4.14 16.23
CA GLU A 400 -26.30 3.20 16.13
C GLU A 400 -27.17 3.73 15.02
N GLU A 401 -27.40 2.94 13.98
CA GLU A 401 -28.34 3.29 12.93
C GLU A 401 -29.69 3.48 13.62
N GLU A 402 -29.96 4.70 14.13
CA GLU A 402 -31.30 5.09 14.52
C GLU A 402 -32.17 5.04 13.26
N GLY A 403 -32.86 3.98 13.15
CA GLY A 403 -33.65 3.59 12.01
C GLY A 403 -32.74 2.81 11.02
N GLY A 404 -32.63 1.52 11.28
CA GLY A 404 -32.64 0.62 10.16
C GLY A 404 -33.74 1.18 9.26
N ALA A 405 -33.38 1.65 8.03
CA ALA A 405 -34.40 1.85 7.05
C ALA A 405 -35.27 0.60 7.23
N GLU A 406 -36.49 0.77 7.74
CA GLU A 406 -37.52 -0.19 7.49
C GLU A 406 -37.34 -0.39 6.00
N GLU A 407 -36.71 -1.52 5.58
CA GLU A 407 -36.97 -2.03 4.25
C GLU A 407 -38.48 -1.88 4.20
N GLU A 408 -39.00 -0.92 3.40
CA GLU A 408 -40.45 -0.81 3.20
C GLU A 408 -40.86 -2.25 2.99
N ALA A 409 -41.45 -2.84 4.02
CA ALA A 409 -41.68 -4.26 4.07
C ALA A 409 -42.47 -4.53 2.81
N ALA A 410 -41.85 -5.25 1.86
CA ALA A 410 -42.42 -5.43 0.54
C ALA A 410 -43.87 -5.83 0.76
N PRO A 411 -44.85 -5.12 0.16
CA PRO A 411 -46.26 -5.23 0.54
C PRO A 411 -46.64 -6.72 0.56
N ASP A 412 -47.06 -7.16 1.75
CA ASP A 412 -47.32 -8.59 1.97
C ASP A 412 -48.77 -8.91 1.56
N TYR A 413 -48.94 -9.48 0.40
CA TYR A 413 -50.20 -9.92 -0.16
C TYR A 413 -50.11 -11.38 -0.66
N PRO A 414 -51.26 -12.09 -0.71
CA PRO A 414 -51.28 -13.46 -1.23
C PRO A 414 -50.98 -13.48 -2.73
N VAL A 415 -50.17 -14.46 -3.14
CA VAL A 415 -49.84 -14.70 -4.53
C VAL A 415 -49.85 -16.21 -4.83
N THR A 416 -50.14 -16.60 -6.07
CA THR A 416 -49.96 -17.94 -6.55
C THR A 416 -48.78 -17.97 -7.51
N VAL A 417 -47.81 -18.83 -7.22
CA VAL A 417 -46.64 -19.04 -8.04
C VAL A 417 -46.79 -20.28 -8.88
N PHE A 418 -46.59 -20.14 -10.17
CA PHE A 418 -46.58 -21.22 -11.14
C PHE A 418 -45.19 -21.41 -11.68
N PHE A 419 -44.69 -22.63 -11.65
CA PHE A 419 -43.40 -22.99 -12.20
C PHE A 419 -43.55 -23.99 -13.34
N THR A 420 -42.88 -23.75 -14.47
CA THR A 420 -43.00 -24.57 -15.66
C THR A 420 -41.79 -25.47 -15.85
N ARG A 421 -41.91 -26.52 -16.66
CA ARG A 421 -40.84 -27.47 -16.98
C ARG A 421 -39.63 -26.78 -17.62
N GLU A 422 -39.85 -25.81 -18.48
CA GLU A 422 -38.83 -25.03 -19.18
C GLU A 422 -38.21 -23.89 -18.33
N GLY A 423 -38.46 -23.84 -17.00
CA GLY A 423 -37.83 -22.90 -16.10
C GLY A 423 -38.47 -21.50 -16.04
N TYR A 424 -39.72 -21.35 -16.49
CA TYR A 424 -40.47 -20.12 -16.33
C TYR A 424 -41.21 -20.06 -15.02
N LEU A 425 -41.19 -18.89 -14.35
CA LEU A 425 -41.93 -18.66 -13.14
C LEU A 425 -42.94 -17.52 -13.37
N LYS A 426 -44.19 -17.72 -12.89
CA LYS A 426 -45.23 -16.69 -12.87
C LYS A 426 -45.68 -16.50 -11.44
N LYS A 427 -45.57 -15.27 -10.94
CA LYS A 427 -46.13 -14.85 -9.66
C LYS A 427 -47.43 -14.05 -9.95
N ILE A 428 -48.61 -14.58 -9.59
CA ILE A 428 -49.87 -14.02 -9.99
C ILE A 428 -50.71 -13.68 -8.74
N PRO A 429 -51.11 -12.43 -8.51
CA PRO A 429 -52.05 -12.06 -7.46
C PRO A 429 -53.44 -12.65 -7.69
N PRO A 430 -54.23 -12.95 -6.62
CA PRO A 430 -55.54 -13.59 -6.75
C PRO A 430 -56.55 -12.81 -7.63
N GLN A 431 -56.43 -11.49 -7.65
CA GLN A 431 -57.29 -10.67 -8.50
C GLN A 431 -57.06 -10.90 -10.00
N SER A 432 -55.79 -11.14 -10.40
CA SER A 432 -55.42 -11.45 -11.79
C SER A 432 -55.72 -12.90 -12.21
N LEU A 433 -55.91 -13.82 -11.21
CA LEU A 433 -56.31 -15.19 -11.45
C LEU A 433 -57.82 -15.36 -11.72
N ARG A 434 -58.67 -14.52 -11.08
CA ARG A 434 -60.12 -14.59 -11.21
C ARG A 434 -60.70 -14.23 -12.57
N THR A 435 -59.95 -13.47 -13.35
CA THR A 435 -60.36 -12.92 -14.65
C THR A 435 -59.74 -13.62 -15.85
N ALA A 436 -59.09 -14.77 -15.65
CA ALA A 436 -58.17 -15.31 -16.65
C ALA A 436 -58.63 -16.59 -17.33
N GLY A 437 -58.35 -16.69 -18.65
CA GLY A 437 -58.45 -17.90 -19.44
C GLY A 437 -57.27 -18.84 -19.26
N ALA A 438 -56.91 -19.60 -20.29
CA ALA A 438 -55.80 -20.54 -20.26
C ALA A 438 -54.42 -19.84 -20.07
N HIS A 439 -53.49 -20.47 -19.34
CA HIS A 439 -52.14 -19.97 -19.16
C HIS A 439 -51.40 -19.93 -20.48
N LYS A 440 -50.79 -18.79 -20.81
CA LYS A 440 -49.88 -18.70 -21.94
C LYS A 440 -48.53 -19.31 -21.53
N LEU A 441 -48.17 -20.41 -22.19
CA LEU A 441 -46.91 -21.13 -22.00
C LEU A 441 -46.08 -21.07 -23.28
N LYS A 442 -44.79 -21.40 -23.19
CA LYS A 442 -43.95 -21.66 -24.35
C LYS A 442 -44.48 -22.93 -25.08
N GLU A 443 -44.29 -23.03 -26.37
CA GLU A 443 -44.74 -24.19 -27.14
C GLU A 443 -44.08 -25.50 -26.60
N GLY A 444 -44.90 -26.47 -26.20
CA GLY A 444 -44.44 -27.72 -25.57
C GLY A 444 -44.13 -27.68 -24.10
N ASP A 445 -44.27 -26.50 -23.41
CA ASP A 445 -44.06 -26.34 -21.98
C ASP A 445 -45.34 -26.65 -21.16
N GLU A 446 -45.14 -27.06 -19.92
CA GLU A 446 -46.24 -27.34 -19.00
C GLU A 446 -45.95 -26.85 -17.59
N ILE A 447 -46.99 -26.52 -16.83
CA ILE A 447 -46.89 -26.16 -15.43
C ILE A 447 -46.63 -27.41 -14.60
N ILE A 448 -45.47 -27.50 -13.96
CA ILE A 448 -45.09 -28.67 -13.15
C ILE A 448 -45.36 -28.43 -11.65
N ARG A 449 -45.47 -27.15 -11.23
CA ARG A 449 -45.73 -26.83 -9.84
C ARG A 449 -46.57 -25.56 -9.71
N GLN A 450 -47.53 -25.59 -8.77
CA GLN A 450 -48.33 -24.48 -8.35
C GLN A 450 -48.25 -24.37 -6.82
N VAL A 451 -47.98 -23.18 -6.29
CA VAL A 451 -47.84 -22.92 -4.85
C VAL A 451 -48.59 -21.64 -4.51
N GLU A 452 -49.54 -21.74 -3.58
CA GLU A 452 -50.14 -20.55 -2.97
C GLU A 452 -49.25 -20.06 -1.82
N THR A 453 -48.88 -18.82 -1.83
CA THR A 453 -47.97 -18.24 -0.87
C THR A 453 -48.17 -16.75 -0.72
N ARG A 454 -47.22 -16.02 -0.12
CA ARG A 454 -47.24 -14.58 0.07
C ARG A 454 -46.09 -13.90 -0.66
N ASN A 455 -46.24 -12.64 -1.02
CA ASN A 455 -45.25 -11.86 -1.78
C ASN A 455 -43.91 -11.69 -1.05
N ASN A 456 -43.91 -11.66 0.29
CA ASN A 456 -42.71 -11.40 1.10
C ASN A 456 -41.92 -12.66 1.48
N VAL A 457 -42.26 -13.86 0.92
CA VAL A 457 -41.54 -15.11 1.20
C VAL A 457 -40.29 -15.26 0.32
N GLU A 458 -39.33 -15.99 0.87
CA GLU A 458 -38.13 -16.41 0.13
C GLU A 458 -38.38 -17.76 -0.56
N ALA A 459 -38.04 -17.83 -1.83
CA ALA A 459 -38.05 -19.06 -2.61
C ALA A 459 -36.63 -19.60 -2.78
N LEU A 460 -36.48 -20.91 -2.56
CA LEU A 460 -35.22 -21.65 -2.80
C LEU A 460 -35.40 -22.59 -3.99
N PHE A 461 -34.49 -22.46 -4.97
CA PHE A 461 -34.44 -23.28 -6.16
C PHE A 461 -33.21 -24.18 -6.07
N PHE A 462 -33.46 -25.50 -6.00
CA PHE A 462 -32.40 -26.50 -5.99
C PHE A 462 -32.22 -27.06 -7.42
N THR A 463 -30.98 -27.02 -7.88
CA THR A 463 -30.65 -27.54 -9.22
C THR A 463 -30.02 -28.93 -9.14
N ASP A 464 -30.02 -29.66 -10.23
CA ASP A 464 -29.36 -30.97 -10.41
C ASP A 464 -27.81 -30.85 -10.34
N ARG A 465 -27.29 -29.63 -10.43
CA ARG A 465 -25.84 -29.34 -10.27
C ARG A 465 -25.44 -29.10 -8.82
N GLN A 466 -26.22 -29.45 -7.83
CA GLN A 466 -25.97 -29.28 -6.40
C GLN A 466 -25.84 -27.78 -5.98
N GLN A 467 -26.45 -26.88 -6.73
CA GLN A 467 -26.51 -25.44 -6.41
C GLN A 467 -27.89 -25.08 -5.87
N VAL A 468 -27.93 -24.08 -5.00
CA VAL A 468 -29.16 -23.53 -4.44
C VAL A 468 -29.20 -22.04 -4.74
N TYR A 469 -30.26 -21.59 -5.38
CA TYR A 469 -30.53 -20.19 -5.65
C TYR A 469 -31.65 -19.70 -4.75
N LYS A 470 -31.43 -18.55 -4.14
CA LYS A 470 -32.36 -17.90 -3.22
C LYS A 470 -32.86 -16.60 -3.84
N VAL A 471 -34.16 -16.37 -3.82
CA VAL A 471 -34.78 -15.13 -4.28
C VAL A 471 -36.00 -14.78 -3.43
N ARG A 472 -36.16 -13.50 -3.08
CA ARG A 472 -37.44 -13.03 -2.47
C ARG A 472 -38.47 -12.87 -3.56
N LEU A 473 -39.67 -13.42 -3.37
CA LEU A 473 -40.74 -13.30 -4.37
C LEU A 473 -41.12 -11.82 -4.62
N ALA A 474 -40.93 -10.94 -3.66
CA ALA A 474 -41.13 -9.51 -3.80
C ALA A 474 -40.22 -8.84 -4.85
N GLU A 475 -39.07 -9.44 -5.15
CA GLU A 475 -38.11 -8.96 -6.16
C GLU A 475 -38.52 -9.35 -7.59
N LEU A 476 -39.49 -10.25 -7.70
CA LEU A 476 -40.04 -10.70 -8.98
C LEU A 476 -41.32 -9.92 -9.29
N GLU A 477 -41.48 -9.52 -10.55
CA GLU A 477 -42.64 -8.79 -11.02
C GLU A 477 -43.91 -9.64 -10.98
N ASP A 478 -45.05 -9.01 -10.64
CA ASP A 478 -46.36 -9.65 -10.74
C ASP A 478 -46.73 -9.88 -12.22
N GLY A 479 -47.03 -11.11 -12.54
CA GLY A 479 -47.43 -11.52 -13.87
C GLY A 479 -48.95 -11.67 -14.02
N LYS A 480 -49.34 -11.82 -15.28
CA LYS A 480 -50.72 -12.19 -15.67
C LYS A 480 -50.73 -13.59 -16.30
N VAL A 481 -51.88 -14.27 -16.24
CA VAL A 481 -52.05 -15.60 -16.85
C VAL A 481 -51.71 -15.61 -18.35
N ALA A 482 -52.02 -14.50 -19.06
CA ALA A 482 -51.71 -14.31 -20.46
C ALA A 482 -50.26 -13.98 -20.83
N GLN A 483 -49.35 -13.85 -19.83
CA GLN A 483 -47.91 -13.62 -20.01
C GLN A 483 -47.13 -14.93 -19.87
N MET A 484 -45.95 -15.05 -20.49
CA MET A 484 -45.12 -16.26 -20.39
C MET A 484 -44.45 -16.42 -19.00
N GLY A 485 -44.28 -15.34 -18.24
CA GLY A 485 -43.56 -15.34 -16.97
C GLY A 485 -42.08 -15.00 -17.10
N ILE A 486 -41.35 -15.10 -16.00
CA ILE A 486 -39.96 -14.78 -15.87
C ILE A 486 -39.14 -16.06 -16.09
N TYR A 487 -38.17 -16.04 -17.01
CA TYR A 487 -37.22 -17.12 -17.20
C TYR A 487 -36.17 -17.09 -16.05
N LEU A 488 -36.32 -18.02 -15.11
CA LEU A 488 -35.53 -18.08 -13.88
C LEU A 488 -34.03 -18.29 -14.13
N PRO A 489 -33.56 -19.17 -15.01
CA PRO A 489 -32.15 -19.36 -15.26
C PRO A 489 -31.44 -18.06 -15.67
N GLY A 490 -32.04 -17.32 -16.58
CA GLY A 490 -31.49 -16.01 -16.99
C GLY A 490 -31.57 -14.94 -15.89
N ARG A 491 -32.62 -14.94 -15.06
CA ARG A 491 -32.81 -13.98 -13.98
C ARG A 491 -31.87 -14.19 -12.80
N LEU A 492 -31.54 -15.44 -12.49
CA LEU A 492 -30.71 -15.84 -11.37
C LEU A 492 -29.24 -16.12 -11.78
N GLY A 493 -28.90 -15.90 -13.05
CA GLY A 493 -27.54 -16.16 -13.55
C GLY A 493 -27.12 -17.63 -13.40
N MET A 494 -28.10 -18.56 -13.62
CA MET A 494 -27.79 -19.98 -13.63
C MET A 494 -26.98 -20.32 -14.86
N ASP A 495 -25.93 -21.11 -14.70
CA ASP A 495 -25.15 -21.61 -15.84
C ASP A 495 -26.05 -22.43 -16.79
N GLU A 496 -25.94 -22.13 -18.09
CA GLU A 496 -26.64 -22.87 -19.13
C GLU A 496 -26.26 -24.37 -19.06
N GLY A 497 -27.22 -25.21 -18.85
CA GLY A 497 -27.10 -26.64 -18.79
C GLY A 497 -28.24 -27.33 -19.49
#